data_3d45ddba5a9f7dc14f01e4c70b731674
#
_entry.id   3d45ddba5a9f7dc14f01e4c70b731674
#
_cell.length_a   1.000
_cell.length_b   1.000
_cell.length_c   1.000
_cell.angle_alpha   90.00
_cell.angle_beta   90.00
_cell.angle_gamma   90.00
#
_symmetry.space_group_name_H-M   'P 1'
#
loop_
_entity.id
_entity.type
_entity.pdbx_description
1 polymer ?
#
loop_
_entity_poly.entity_id
_entity_poly.type
_entity_poly.pdbx_seq_one_letter_code
_entity_poly.pdbx_strand_id
1 'polypeptide(L)'
;MNKPFEYVNTITAGIGMALSYVGFVFLIILAAQYGTYWHVMCCSVYGASLVILHTASTFYHGITNTNLKIKFKYFDYVGIYMLIAGTYTPIMLINLYGGLGWTIFGIVWTLAVIGIFFRVKDITPFKNYENYLYLAMGWLIIFTIKPFYESIDFVGFLLVVLGGLSFTFGIFFNIWDNKQKYFHGIWHFFVILGCGCHYFSILFYVIPYK
;
A
#
# COMPACT_ATOMS: atom_id res chain seq x y z
N MET A 1 -22.19 6.05 -14.32
CA MET A 1 -20.71 5.94 -14.52
C MET A 1 -20.44 5.77 -16.01
N ASN A 2 -19.57 6.58 -16.61
CA ASN A 2 -19.27 6.50 -18.04
C ASN A 2 -18.39 5.28 -18.33
N LYS A 3 -18.90 4.29 -19.06
CA LYS A 3 -18.21 3.03 -19.43
C LYS A 3 -16.76 3.17 -19.93
N PRO A 4 -16.38 4.17 -20.75
CA PRO A 4 -14.99 4.29 -21.24
C PRO A 4 -13.97 4.56 -20.16
N PHE A 5 -14.31 5.23 -19.07
CA PHE A 5 -13.37 5.58 -17.98
C PHE A 5 -13.17 4.43 -16.99
N GLU A 6 -14.21 3.63 -16.74
CA GLU A 6 -14.07 2.38 -15.98
C GLU A 6 -13.10 1.41 -16.66
N TYR A 7 -13.07 1.42 -18.01
CA TYR A 7 -12.11 0.60 -18.76
C TYR A 7 -10.65 1.03 -18.49
N VAL A 8 -10.37 2.34 -18.49
CA VAL A 8 -9.03 2.87 -18.15
C VAL A 8 -8.66 2.50 -16.71
N ASN A 9 -9.58 2.65 -15.76
CA ASN A 9 -9.34 2.29 -14.35
C ASN A 9 -9.08 0.79 -14.20
N THR A 10 -9.82 -0.05 -14.94
CA THR A 10 -9.61 -1.51 -14.96
C THR A 10 -8.22 -1.87 -15.49
N ILE A 11 -7.78 -1.25 -16.59
CA ILE A 11 -6.45 -1.51 -17.17
C ILE A 11 -5.35 -1.08 -16.20
N THR A 12 -5.43 0.14 -15.67
CA THR A 12 -4.40 0.65 -14.75
C THR A 12 -4.32 -0.20 -13.47
N ALA A 13 -5.45 -0.55 -12.86
CA ALA A 13 -5.47 -1.45 -11.72
C ALA A 13 -4.95 -2.85 -12.09
N GLY A 14 -5.31 -3.38 -13.27
CA GLY A 14 -4.86 -4.67 -13.80
C GLY A 14 -3.35 -4.74 -14.01
N ILE A 15 -2.71 -3.65 -14.44
CA ILE A 15 -1.25 -3.55 -14.50
C ILE A 15 -0.67 -3.68 -13.09
N GLY A 16 -1.21 -2.94 -12.13
CA GLY A 16 -0.81 -3.06 -10.72
C GLY A 16 -0.97 -4.47 -10.17
N MET A 17 -2.07 -5.15 -10.51
CA MET A 17 -2.32 -6.54 -10.12
C MET A 17 -1.24 -7.48 -10.69
N ALA A 18 -0.97 -7.43 -11.99
CA ALA A 18 0.04 -8.28 -12.63
C ALA A 18 1.44 -8.06 -12.00
N LEU A 19 1.84 -6.80 -11.82
CA LEU A 19 3.10 -6.44 -11.17
C LEU A 19 3.16 -6.93 -9.72
N SER A 20 2.06 -6.87 -8.97
CA SER A 20 2.00 -7.33 -7.58
C SER A 20 2.17 -8.84 -7.45
N TYR A 21 1.55 -9.65 -8.34
CA TYR A 21 1.73 -11.09 -8.33
C TYR A 21 3.17 -11.49 -8.65
N VAL A 22 3.74 -10.94 -9.73
CA VAL A 22 5.13 -11.20 -10.10
C VAL A 22 6.07 -10.74 -8.99
N GLY A 23 5.89 -9.50 -8.51
CA GLY A 23 6.69 -8.93 -7.44
C GLY A 23 6.61 -9.73 -6.14
N PHE A 24 5.44 -10.22 -5.76
CA PHE A 24 5.27 -11.04 -4.56
C PHE A 24 6.07 -12.34 -4.63
N VAL A 25 6.00 -13.05 -5.77
CA VAL A 25 6.76 -14.29 -5.97
C VAL A 25 8.27 -14.02 -5.86
N PHE A 26 8.78 -13.01 -6.57
CA PHE A 26 10.20 -12.65 -6.49
C PHE A 26 10.62 -12.23 -5.07
N LEU A 27 9.80 -11.44 -4.38
CA LEU A 27 10.10 -10.99 -3.02
C LEU A 27 10.26 -12.18 -2.06
N ILE A 28 9.38 -13.18 -2.14
CA ILE A 28 9.42 -14.35 -1.27
C ILE A 28 10.61 -15.24 -1.61
N ILE A 29 10.89 -15.47 -2.89
CA ILE A 29 12.06 -16.28 -3.31
C ILE A 29 13.35 -15.65 -2.77
N LEU A 30 13.54 -14.35 -2.95
CA LEU A 30 14.75 -13.67 -2.52
C LEU A 30 14.83 -13.55 -0.99
N ALA A 31 13.72 -13.31 -0.30
CA ALA A 31 13.68 -13.33 1.15
C ALA A 31 14.01 -14.71 1.74
N ALA A 32 13.60 -15.80 1.08
CA ALA A 32 13.93 -17.16 1.48
C ALA A 32 15.39 -17.52 1.18
N GLN A 33 15.94 -17.02 0.06
CA GLN A 33 17.30 -17.31 -0.36
C GLN A 33 18.36 -16.55 0.44
N TYR A 34 18.11 -15.27 0.73
CA TYR A 34 19.11 -14.37 1.30
C TYR A 34 18.78 -13.90 2.72
N GLY A 35 17.52 -14.02 3.14
CA GLY A 35 17.07 -13.60 4.44
C GLY A 35 16.96 -14.74 5.45
N THR A 36 16.25 -14.47 6.52
CA THR A 36 15.87 -15.43 7.56
C THR A 36 14.37 -15.71 7.46
N TYR A 37 13.88 -16.68 8.24
CA TYR A 37 12.44 -16.92 8.39
C TYR A 37 11.65 -15.63 8.71
N TRP A 38 12.26 -14.73 9.50
CA TRP A 38 11.65 -13.44 9.85
C TRP A 38 11.46 -12.53 8.64
N HIS A 39 12.44 -12.48 7.73
CA HIS A 39 12.33 -11.75 6.47
C HIS A 39 11.22 -12.32 5.59
N VAL A 40 11.12 -13.64 5.49
CA VAL A 40 10.04 -14.29 4.72
C VAL A 40 8.68 -13.92 5.27
N MET A 41 8.49 -13.95 6.61
CA MET A 41 7.22 -13.57 7.23
C MET A 41 6.85 -12.11 6.95
N CYS A 42 7.77 -11.19 7.21
CA CYS A 42 7.50 -9.76 7.02
C CYS A 42 7.25 -9.40 5.55
N CYS A 43 8.05 -9.96 4.63
CA CYS A 43 7.87 -9.79 3.19
C CYS A 43 6.57 -10.44 2.67
N SER A 44 6.13 -11.55 3.28
CA SER A 44 4.84 -12.18 2.94
C SER A 44 3.67 -11.28 3.29
N VAL A 45 3.69 -10.63 4.46
CA VAL A 45 2.64 -9.69 4.86
C VAL A 45 2.56 -8.50 3.89
N TYR A 46 3.71 -7.92 3.54
CA TYR A 46 3.77 -6.82 2.57
C TYR A 46 3.32 -7.25 1.18
N GLY A 47 3.90 -8.32 0.62
CA GLY A 47 3.58 -8.79 -0.72
C GLY A 47 2.11 -9.22 -0.85
N ALA A 48 1.55 -9.88 0.17
CA ALA A 48 0.13 -10.22 0.20
C ALA A 48 -0.76 -8.97 0.20
N SER A 49 -0.38 -7.90 0.91
CA SER A 49 -1.13 -6.64 0.92
C SER A 49 -1.15 -5.96 -0.45
N LEU A 50 -0.05 -5.99 -1.20
CA LEU A 50 0.02 -5.52 -2.60
C LEU A 50 -0.96 -6.28 -3.50
N VAL A 51 -0.93 -7.62 -3.41
CA VAL A 51 -1.81 -8.49 -4.20
C VAL A 51 -3.28 -8.25 -3.86
N ILE A 52 -3.63 -8.16 -2.57
CA ILE A 52 -5.00 -7.91 -2.10
C ILE A 52 -5.53 -6.59 -2.67
N LEU A 53 -4.78 -5.49 -2.51
CA LEU A 53 -5.21 -4.17 -2.99
C LEU A 53 -5.45 -4.18 -4.51
N HIS A 54 -4.44 -4.54 -5.29
CA HIS A 54 -4.54 -4.41 -6.74
C HIS A 54 -5.53 -5.41 -7.36
N THR A 55 -5.70 -6.59 -6.75
CA THR A 55 -6.73 -7.54 -7.15
C THR A 55 -8.13 -6.98 -6.87
N ALA A 56 -8.36 -6.47 -5.67
CA ALA A 56 -9.64 -5.87 -5.29
C ALA A 56 -10.00 -4.67 -6.19
N SER A 57 -9.04 -3.79 -6.45
CA SER A 57 -9.20 -2.63 -7.34
C SER A 57 -9.53 -3.05 -8.78
N THR A 58 -8.81 -4.03 -9.32
CA THR A 58 -9.06 -4.55 -10.68
C THR A 58 -10.48 -5.10 -10.81
N PHE A 59 -10.93 -5.92 -9.85
CA PHE A 59 -12.28 -6.46 -9.88
C PHE A 59 -13.34 -5.40 -9.61
N TYR A 60 -13.09 -4.45 -8.72
CA TYR A 60 -14.00 -3.33 -8.49
C TYR A 60 -14.29 -2.55 -9.78
N HIS A 61 -13.28 -2.25 -10.58
CA HIS A 61 -13.46 -1.51 -11.83
C HIS A 61 -13.95 -2.41 -12.98
N GLY A 62 -13.50 -3.66 -13.07
CA GLY A 62 -13.80 -4.56 -14.19
C GLY A 62 -15.15 -5.25 -14.13
N ILE A 63 -15.72 -5.47 -12.95
CA ILE A 63 -16.98 -6.21 -12.78
C ILE A 63 -18.20 -5.33 -13.11
N THR A 64 -19.12 -5.88 -13.90
CA THR A 64 -20.38 -5.23 -14.27
C THR A 64 -21.55 -5.58 -13.34
N ASN A 65 -21.49 -6.71 -12.65
CA ASN A 65 -22.50 -7.12 -11.67
C ASN A 65 -22.49 -6.18 -10.46
N THR A 66 -23.60 -5.48 -10.22
CA THR A 66 -23.72 -4.43 -9.20
C THR A 66 -23.42 -4.96 -7.79
N ASN A 67 -23.92 -6.14 -7.43
CA ASN A 67 -23.75 -6.70 -6.09
C ASN A 67 -22.26 -7.07 -5.81
N LEU A 68 -21.60 -7.66 -6.80
CA LEU A 68 -20.17 -7.97 -6.69
C LEU A 68 -19.33 -6.70 -6.71
N LYS A 69 -19.66 -5.73 -7.54
CA LYS A 69 -18.98 -4.45 -7.61
C LYS A 69 -19.00 -3.71 -6.27
N ILE A 70 -20.12 -3.72 -5.56
CA ILE A 70 -20.22 -3.14 -4.22
C ILE A 70 -19.28 -3.86 -3.24
N LYS A 71 -19.23 -5.19 -3.27
CA LYS A 71 -18.32 -5.97 -2.41
C LYS A 71 -16.86 -5.64 -2.71
N PHE A 72 -16.45 -5.66 -3.98
CA PHE A 72 -15.07 -5.35 -4.36
C PHE A 72 -14.70 -3.89 -4.08
N LYS A 73 -15.65 -2.95 -4.13
CA LYS A 73 -15.44 -1.58 -3.65
C LYS A 73 -15.01 -1.53 -2.18
N TYR A 74 -15.63 -2.31 -1.31
CA TYR A 74 -15.20 -2.40 0.09
C TYR A 74 -13.80 -3.00 0.23
N PHE A 75 -13.51 -4.08 -0.50
CA PHE A 75 -12.19 -4.69 -0.49
C PHE A 75 -11.10 -3.77 -1.03
N ASP A 76 -11.38 -2.95 -2.03
CA ASP A 76 -10.46 -1.96 -2.58
C ASP A 76 -10.05 -0.93 -1.50
N TYR A 77 -11.00 -0.35 -0.79
CA TYR A 77 -10.70 0.56 0.33
C TYR A 77 -9.99 -0.13 1.51
N VAL A 78 -10.40 -1.34 1.87
CA VAL A 78 -9.75 -2.15 2.90
C VAL A 78 -8.30 -2.46 2.49
N GLY A 79 -8.07 -2.72 1.21
CA GLY A 79 -6.75 -2.98 0.63
C GLY A 79 -5.76 -1.84 0.86
N ILE A 80 -6.20 -0.58 0.87
CA ILE A 80 -5.33 0.57 1.15
C ILE A 80 -4.80 0.52 2.59
N TYR A 81 -5.67 0.26 3.58
CA TYR A 81 -5.24 0.09 4.98
C TYR A 81 -4.26 -1.05 5.14
N MET A 82 -4.57 -2.19 4.50
CA MET A 82 -3.70 -3.38 4.51
C MET A 82 -2.34 -3.09 3.87
N LEU A 83 -2.32 -2.33 2.76
CA LEU A 83 -1.06 -1.96 2.09
C LEU A 83 -0.21 -1.04 2.96
N ILE A 84 -0.81 -0.01 3.59
CA ILE A 84 -0.05 0.88 4.47
C ILE A 84 0.56 0.07 5.61
N ALA A 85 -0.23 -0.71 6.35
CA ALA A 85 0.26 -1.52 7.47
C ALA A 85 1.24 -2.61 7.02
N GLY A 86 0.98 -3.24 5.86
CA GLY A 86 1.86 -4.22 5.24
C GLY A 86 3.22 -3.66 4.89
N THR A 87 3.29 -2.43 4.34
CA THR A 87 4.55 -1.74 4.02
C THR A 87 5.39 -1.45 5.25
N TYR A 88 4.75 -1.02 6.35
CA TYR A 88 5.44 -0.80 7.62
C TYR A 88 6.01 -2.09 8.21
N THR A 89 5.42 -3.24 7.94
CA THR A 89 5.81 -4.51 8.57
C THR A 89 7.29 -4.84 8.36
N PRO A 90 7.85 -4.97 7.16
CA PRO A 90 9.27 -5.25 6.99
C PRO A 90 10.17 -4.10 7.44
N ILE A 91 9.79 -2.84 7.21
CA ILE A 91 10.59 -1.68 7.60
C ILE A 91 10.74 -1.60 9.13
N MET A 92 9.66 -1.76 9.87
CA MET A 92 9.67 -1.64 11.32
C MET A 92 10.23 -2.86 12.04
N LEU A 93 9.94 -4.07 11.53
CA LEU A 93 10.29 -5.30 12.22
C LEU A 93 11.64 -5.91 11.78
N ILE A 94 12.22 -5.41 10.68
CA ILE A 94 13.56 -5.82 10.22
C ILE A 94 14.56 -4.70 10.46
N ASN A 95 14.39 -3.52 9.82
CA ASN A 95 15.34 -2.42 9.93
C ASN A 95 15.34 -1.77 11.32
N LEU A 96 14.17 -1.51 11.89
CA LEU A 96 14.01 -0.89 13.22
C LEU A 96 13.67 -1.91 14.30
N TYR A 97 14.20 -3.13 14.15
CA TYR A 97 13.95 -4.19 15.14
C TYR A 97 14.24 -3.73 16.57
N GLY A 98 13.23 -3.87 17.45
CA GLY A 98 13.31 -3.45 18.86
C GLY A 98 12.03 -2.75 19.32
N GLY A 99 12.08 -2.14 20.51
CA GLY A 99 10.90 -1.52 21.13
C GLY A 99 10.22 -0.46 20.24
N LEU A 100 11.02 0.39 19.58
CA LEU A 100 10.50 1.44 18.70
C LEU A 100 9.77 0.85 17.47
N GLY A 101 10.41 -0.11 16.79
CA GLY A 101 9.82 -0.76 15.62
C GLY A 101 8.50 -1.47 15.95
N TRP A 102 8.46 -2.24 17.04
CA TRP A 102 7.24 -2.89 17.52
C TRP A 102 6.15 -1.90 17.91
N THR A 103 6.51 -0.77 18.51
CA THR A 103 5.54 0.29 18.88
C THR A 103 4.88 0.88 17.64
N ILE A 104 5.66 1.32 16.64
CA ILE A 104 5.09 1.90 15.41
C ILE A 104 4.31 0.85 14.61
N PHE A 105 4.84 -0.37 14.50
CA PHE A 105 4.11 -1.49 13.90
C PHE A 105 2.73 -1.68 14.56
N GLY A 106 2.67 -1.73 15.89
CA GLY A 106 1.43 -1.88 16.65
C GLY A 106 0.46 -0.72 16.42
N ILE A 107 0.96 0.52 16.42
CA ILE A 107 0.15 1.71 16.16
C ILE A 107 -0.46 1.65 14.74
N VAL A 108 0.35 1.40 13.71
CA VAL A 108 -0.11 1.38 12.32
C VAL A 108 -1.13 0.27 12.09
N TRP A 109 -0.90 -0.94 12.60
CA TRP A 109 -1.87 -2.03 12.46
C TRP A 109 -3.15 -1.78 13.26
N THR A 110 -3.07 -1.16 14.44
CA THR A 110 -4.26 -0.76 15.21
C THR A 110 -5.09 0.26 14.44
N LEU A 111 -4.45 1.29 13.87
CA LEU A 111 -5.14 2.28 13.04
C LEU A 111 -5.76 1.65 11.78
N ALA A 112 -5.06 0.70 11.14
CA ALA A 112 -5.59 -0.04 10.01
C ALA A 112 -6.85 -0.83 10.39
N VAL A 113 -6.83 -1.57 11.50
CA VAL A 113 -7.99 -2.34 11.98
C VAL A 113 -9.17 -1.41 12.31
N ILE A 114 -8.92 -0.28 12.96
CA ILE A 114 -9.94 0.73 13.26
C ILE A 114 -10.54 1.31 11.97
N GLY A 115 -9.68 1.69 11.00
CA GLY A 115 -10.11 2.21 9.71
C GLY A 115 -10.95 1.20 8.92
N ILE A 116 -10.51 -0.07 8.86
CA ILE A 116 -11.25 -1.17 8.25
C ILE A 116 -12.62 -1.36 8.92
N PHE A 117 -12.66 -1.36 10.26
CA PHE A 117 -13.91 -1.50 11.01
C PHE A 117 -14.91 -0.40 10.66
N PHE A 118 -14.49 0.86 10.65
CA PHE A 118 -15.35 1.98 10.30
C PHE A 118 -15.78 1.94 8.83
N ARG A 119 -14.90 1.49 7.94
CA ARG A 119 -15.23 1.34 6.51
C ARG A 119 -16.27 0.24 6.30
N VAL A 120 -16.12 -0.92 6.94
CA VAL A 120 -17.05 -2.05 6.81
C VAL A 120 -18.42 -1.73 7.45
N LYS A 121 -18.44 -0.98 8.55
CA LYS A 121 -19.67 -0.51 9.19
C LYS A 121 -20.34 0.65 8.46
N ASP A 122 -19.76 1.14 7.39
CA ASP A 122 -20.31 2.20 6.53
C ASP A 122 -20.61 3.52 7.26
N ILE A 123 -19.77 3.89 8.23
CA ILE A 123 -19.96 5.07 9.07
C ILE A 123 -19.69 6.35 8.26
N THR A 124 -20.75 7.09 7.93
CA THR A 124 -20.72 8.24 7.00
C THR A 124 -19.72 9.33 7.38
N PRO A 125 -19.62 9.83 8.62
CA PRO A 125 -18.63 10.86 8.95
C PRO A 125 -17.20 10.42 8.66
N PHE A 126 -16.89 9.14 8.92
CA PHE A 126 -15.56 8.59 8.71
C PHE A 126 -15.15 8.56 7.24
N LYS A 127 -16.06 8.23 6.32
CA LYS A 127 -15.77 8.21 4.88
C LYS A 127 -15.23 9.53 4.33
N ASN A 128 -15.69 10.66 4.89
CA ASN A 128 -15.25 11.97 4.46
C ASN A 128 -13.81 12.29 4.88
N TYR A 129 -13.28 11.59 5.89
CA TYR A 129 -11.96 11.80 6.44
C TYR A 129 -10.98 10.65 6.13
N GLU A 130 -11.42 9.63 5.42
CA GLU A 130 -10.66 8.41 5.15
C GLU A 130 -9.31 8.69 4.45
N ASN A 131 -9.28 9.57 3.46
CA ASN A 131 -8.06 9.98 2.77
C ASN A 131 -7.05 10.67 3.70
N TYR A 132 -7.52 11.44 4.67
CA TYR A 132 -6.64 12.07 5.68
C TYR A 132 -6.06 11.03 6.64
N LEU A 133 -6.83 9.98 6.98
CA LEU A 133 -6.32 8.88 7.79
C LEU A 133 -5.24 8.07 7.04
N TYR A 134 -5.43 7.80 5.75
CA TYR A 134 -4.39 7.17 4.92
C TYR A 134 -3.09 7.98 4.93
N LEU A 135 -3.17 9.31 4.74
CA LEU A 135 -2.01 10.19 4.82
C LEU A 135 -1.38 10.16 6.21
N ALA A 136 -2.17 10.32 7.25
CA ALA A 136 -1.65 10.33 8.63
C ALA A 136 -0.92 9.01 8.95
N MET A 137 -1.50 7.87 8.58
CA MET A 137 -0.85 6.56 8.74
C MET A 137 0.43 6.45 7.94
N GLY A 138 0.43 6.88 6.66
CA GLY A 138 1.59 6.82 5.77
C GLY A 138 2.77 7.66 6.28
N TRP A 139 2.50 8.80 6.92
CA TRP A 139 3.52 9.70 7.44
C TRP A 139 3.94 9.44 8.90
N LEU A 140 3.44 8.38 9.55
CA LEU A 140 3.92 7.99 10.89
C LEU A 140 5.43 7.67 10.92
N ILE A 141 6.03 7.35 9.78
CA ILE A 141 7.48 7.13 9.65
C ILE A 141 8.30 8.35 10.07
N ILE A 142 7.71 9.54 10.05
CA ILE A 142 8.36 10.79 10.49
C ILE A 142 8.88 10.71 11.94
N PHE A 143 8.16 9.99 12.81
CA PHE A 143 8.57 9.78 14.20
C PHE A 143 9.78 8.85 14.35
N THR A 144 10.13 8.12 13.30
CA THR A 144 11.27 7.20 13.25
C THR A 144 12.26 7.58 12.16
N ILE A 145 12.17 8.78 11.58
CA ILE A 145 12.92 9.15 10.38
C ILE A 145 14.43 9.07 10.58
N LYS A 146 14.93 9.51 11.74
CA LYS A 146 16.36 9.48 12.05
C LYS A 146 16.86 8.05 12.23
N PRO A 147 16.31 7.22 13.15
CA PRO A 147 16.76 5.83 13.29
C PRO A 147 16.53 5.01 12.01
N PHE A 148 15.50 5.31 11.21
CA PHE A 148 15.30 4.65 9.93
C PHE A 148 16.39 5.01 8.92
N TYR A 149 16.74 6.30 8.79
CA TYR A 149 17.84 6.75 7.95
C TYR A 149 19.19 6.10 8.33
N GLU A 150 19.44 5.91 9.62
CA GLU A 150 20.65 5.27 10.14
C GLU A 150 20.67 3.74 9.96
N SER A 151 19.51 3.11 9.72
CA SER A 151 19.34 1.65 9.61
C SER A 151 19.33 1.10 8.19
N ILE A 152 19.24 1.95 7.18
CA ILE A 152 19.11 1.55 5.77
C ILE A 152 20.05 2.38 4.89
N ASP A 153 20.44 1.83 3.73
CA ASP A 153 21.19 2.59 2.73
C ASP A 153 20.41 3.83 2.26
N PHE A 154 21.15 4.90 1.92
CA PHE A 154 20.56 6.17 1.48
C PHE A 154 19.57 6.02 0.31
N VAL A 155 19.87 5.14 -0.65
CA VAL A 155 18.98 4.92 -1.79
C VAL A 155 17.70 4.20 -1.34
N GLY A 156 17.80 3.25 -0.43
CA GLY A 156 16.64 2.59 0.19
C GLY A 156 15.75 3.58 0.94
N PHE A 157 16.36 4.46 1.73
CA PHE A 157 15.65 5.55 2.41
C PHE A 157 14.96 6.49 1.41
N LEU A 158 15.68 6.93 0.37
CA LEU A 158 15.15 7.83 -0.66
C LEU A 158 13.94 7.22 -1.38
N LEU A 159 13.99 5.92 -1.69
CA LEU A 159 12.87 5.20 -2.30
C LEU A 159 11.62 5.22 -1.39
N VAL A 160 11.79 5.03 -0.08
CA VAL A 160 10.63 5.13 0.85
C VAL A 160 10.04 6.53 0.86
N VAL A 161 10.87 7.57 0.89
CA VAL A 161 10.41 8.97 0.84
C VAL A 161 9.69 9.27 -0.48
N LEU A 162 10.27 8.88 -1.62
CA LEU A 162 9.66 9.07 -2.94
C LEU A 162 8.32 8.33 -3.07
N GLY A 163 8.23 7.13 -2.51
CA GLY A 163 6.98 6.37 -2.44
C GLY A 163 5.90 7.10 -1.63
N GLY A 164 6.24 7.60 -0.44
CA GLY A 164 5.35 8.41 0.39
C GLY A 164 4.88 9.69 -0.28
N LEU A 165 5.79 10.39 -0.98
CA LEU A 165 5.44 11.56 -1.79
C LEU A 165 4.52 11.20 -2.96
N SER A 166 4.77 10.08 -3.65
CA SER A 166 3.91 9.60 -4.72
C SER A 166 2.48 9.38 -4.24
N PHE A 167 2.28 8.67 -3.12
CA PHE A 167 0.94 8.50 -2.53
C PHE A 167 0.31 9.83 -2.13
N THR A 168 1.10 10.75 -1.57
CA THR A 168 0.61 12.07 -1.16
C THR A 168 0.12 12.87 -2.35
N PHE A 169 0.88 12.93 -3.44
CA PHE A 169 0.42 13.57 -4.68
C PHE A 169 -0.78 12.87 -5.29
N GLY A 170 -0.78 11.53 -5.27
CA GLY A 170 -1.89 10.73 -5.78
C GLY A 170 -3.22 11.05 -5.10
N ILE A 171 -3.22 11.22 -3.79
CA ILE A 171 -4.45 11.51 -3.01
C ILE A 171 -5.17 12.77 -3.50
N PHE A 172 -4.47 13.79 -4.00
CA PHE A 172 -5.13 14.96 -4.60
C PHE A 172 -6.06 14.54 -5.75
N PHE A 173 -5.61 13.63 -6.60
CA PHE A 173 -6.42 13.14 -7.73
C PHE A 173 -7.58 12.26 -7.25
N ASN A 174 -7.39 11.49 -6.18
CA ASN A 174 -8.45 10.70 -5.58
C ASN A 174 -9.55 11.56 -4.93
N ILE A 175 -9.17 12.62 -4.22
CA ILE A 175 -10.13 13.54 -3.59
C ILE A 175 -10.99 14.27 -4.64
N TRP A 176 -10.41 14.57 -5.80
CA TRP A 176 -11.07 15.30 -6.87
C TRP A 176 -11.51 14.45 -8.05
N ASP A 177 -11.55 13.13 -7.92
CA ASP A 177 -11.92 12.20 -9.00
C ASP A 177 -13.31 12.46 -9.57
N ASN A 178 -14.23 12.96 -8.75
CA ASN A 178 -15.57 13.37 -9.17
C ASN A 178 -15.59 14.61 -10.09
N LYS A 179 -14.52 15.42 -10.11
CA LYS A 179 -14.44 16.65 -10.90
C LYS A 179 -13.93 16.40 -12.31
N GLN A 180 -13.03 15.44 -12.50
CA GLN A 180 -12.40 15.15 -13.77
C GLN A 180 -12.29 13.64 -13.99
N LYS A 181 -12.72 13.22 -15.20
CA LYS A 181 -12.89 11.79 -15.56
C LYS A 181 -11.59 10.96 -15.52
N TYR A 182 -10.42 11.60 -15.68
CA TYR A 182 -9.12 10.91 -15.71
C TYR A 182 -8.43 10.84 -14.34
N PHE A 183 -8.93 11.56 -13.35
CA PHE A 183 -8.23 11.70 -12.06
C PHE A 183 -8.10 10.37 -11.33
N HIS A 184 -9.09 9.50 -11.41
CA HIS A 184 -9.01 8.18 -10.79
C HIS A 184 -7.93 7.29 -11.43
N GLY A 185 -7.80 7.31 -12.77
CA GLY A 185 -6.70 6.62 -13.46
C GLY A 185 -5.31 7.19 -13.11
N ILE A 186 -5.20 8.52 -12.94
CA ILE A 186 -3.98 9.18 -12.47
C ILE A 186 -3.67 8.78 -11.03
N TRP A 187 -4.67 8.66 -10.16
CA TRP A 187 -4.53 8.12 -8.82
C TRP A 187 -3.91 6.72 -8.83
N HIS A 188 -4.43 5.80 -9.68
CA HIS A 188 -3.84 4.46 -9.83
C HIS A 188 -2.37 4.51 -10.25
N PHE A 189 -2.01 5.41 -11.17
CA PHE A 189 -0.61 5.58 -11.59
C PHE A 189 0.29 5.94 -10.41
N PHE A 190 -0.11 6.93 -9.58
CA PHE A 190 0.65 7.32 -8.41
C PHE A 190 0.72 6.21 -7.34
N VAL A 191 -0.36 5.42 -7.20
CA VAL A 191 -0.35 4.25 -6.30
C VAL A 191 0.67 3.21 -6.78
N ILE A 192 0.68 2.86 -8.07
CA ILE A 192 1.64 1.91 -8.64
C ILE A 192 3.07 2.42 -8.49
N LEU A 193 3.31 3.69 -8.75
CA LEU A 193 4.62 4.31 -8.59
C LEU A 193 5.10 4.26 -7.14
N GLY A 194 4.23 4.63 -6.19
CA GLY A 194 4.52 4.57 -4.77
C GLY A 194 4.80 3.13 -4.29
N CYS A 195 3.97 2.18 -4.71
CA CYS A 195 4.19 0.75 -4.46
C CYS A 195 5.52 0.28 -5.03
N GLY A 196 5.89 0.68 -6.25
CA GLY A 196 7.15 0.33 -6.89
C GLY A 196 8.35 0.87 -6.12
N CYS A 197 8.30 2.13 -5.68
CA CYS A 197 9.37 2.71 -4.86
C CYS A 197 9.55 1.93 -3.54
N HIS A 198 8.48 1.67 -2.81
CA HIS A 198 8.54 0.89 -1.57
C HIS A 198 8.96 -0.56 -1.81
N TYR A 199 8.47 -1.19 -2.88
CA TYR A 199 8.85 -2.54 -3.27
C TYR A 199 10.36 -2.66 -3.51
N PHE A 200 10.95 -1.76 -4.31
CA PHE A 200 12.38 -1.78 -4.59
C PHE A 200 13.23 -1.41 -3.36
N SER A 201 12.72 -0.54 -2.48
CA SER A 201 13.38 -0.32 -1.18
C SER A 201 13.43 -1.60 -0.36
N ILE A 202 12.32 -2.30 -0.21
CA ILE A 202 12.25 -3.54 0.58
C ILE A 202 13.08 -4.63 -0.10
N LEU A 203 12.95 -4.80 -1.40
CA LEU A 203 13.64 -5.83 -2.15
C LEU A 203 15.16 -5.70 -2.04
N PHE A 204 15.73 -4.52 -2.26
CA PHE A 204 17.17 -4.34 -2.39
C PHE A 204 17.88 -3.87 -1.12
N TYR A 205 17.16 -3.33 -0.14
CA TYR A 205 17.78 -2.68 1.02
C TYR A 205 17.26 -3.19 2.37
N VAL A 206 16.18 -4.00 2.39
CA VAL A 206 15.70 -4.67 3.60
C VAL A 206 16.09 -6.16 3.60
N ILE A 207 16.07 -6.83 2.44
CA ILE A 207 16.56 -8.21 2.31
C ILE A 207 18.09 -8.16 2.26
N PRO A 208 18.81 -8.92 3.12
CA PRO A 208 20.27 -8.90 3.16
C PRO A 208 20.87 -9.78 2.04
N TYR A 209 21.38 -9.16 1.00
CA TYR A 209 22.16 -9.83 -0.05
C TYR A 209 23.65 -9.97 0.36
N LYS A 210 23.95 -10.85 1.31
CA LYS A 210 25.33 -11.15 1.71
C LYS A 210 25.66 -12.61 1.42
#